data_97ea5a1240a23d4165ff637a97502add
#
_entry.id   97ea5a1240a23d4165ff637a97502add
#
_cell.length_a   1.000
_cell.length_b   1.000
_cell.length_c   1.000
_cell.angle_alpha   90.00
_cell.angle_beta   90.00
_cell.angle_gamma   90.00
#
_symmetry.space_group_name_H-M   'P 1'
#
loop_
_entity.id
_entity.type
_entity.pdbx_description
1 polymer ?
#
loop_
_entity_poly.entity_id
_entity_poly.type
_entity_poly.pdbx_seq_one_letter_code
_entity_poly.pdbx_strand_id
1 'polypeptide(L)'
;MINGNISINTNISCKDIFIGNGNIHILPTGNLSANNLTIYPNDGTLASSSTLRSSGTINISGKITIERTFAQKGKWYFISFPFDVFASGIDPDFQLGDDKSDTNGNYFYVQTYNGEKRANSQSPSNNWEVIPQTIINTSQPIFKKNKGYLIAIDASADRQNLRFSSKAKDIPIDFGKNGQASIPVSINNQSQNQNHNGWYLCGNPLPAPLSLSQIESNSALDGYIYIYDGSTYQPYVIGSDFAIPPFSAFFVKANKSTSLSVYNTSEPANYKLLSTNAPISFPTSEPQARQDPPVSNQAFSFPELSYQLENKTLFINNLPSPGKVKLLTPAGILVFTQAVQAGNPILPIPLPQGLYILIIQTEHYRAQYKCVLTS
;
A
#
# COMPACT_ATOMS: atom_id res chain seq x y z
N MET A 1 0.07 19.86 -19.08
CA MET A 1 0.32 19.30 -17.74
C MET A 1 -0.94 19.46 -16.91
N ILE A 2 -1.36 18.40 -16.22
CA ILE A 2 -2.56 18.42 -15.37
C ILE A 2 -2.11 18.65 -13.94
N ASN A 3 -2.52 19.80 -13.39
CA ASN A 3 -2.27 20.17 -11.99
C ASN A 3 -3.64 20.47 -11.36
N GLY A 4 -4.23 19.47 -10.73
CA GLY A 4 -5.56 19.58 -10.11
C GLY A 4 -6.38 18.30 -10.33
N ASN A 5 -7.61 18.31 -9.82
CA ASN A 5 -8.51 17.17 -9.93
C ASN A 5 -9.39 17.28 -11.19
N ILE A 6 -9.36 16.26 -12.02
CA ILE A 6 -10.16 16.18 -13.26
C ILE A 6 -10.97 14.89 -13.23
N SER A 7 -12.29 15.01 -13.47
CA SER A 7 -13.15 13.86 -13.74
C SER A 7 -13.54 13.84 -15.22
N ILE A 8 -13.31 12.70 -15.86
CA ILE A 8 -13.59 12.50 -17.30
C ILE A 8 -14.81 11.59 -17.44
N ASN A 9 -15.89 12.13 -17.98
CA ASN A 9 -17.15 11.41 -18.25
C ASN A 9 -17.52 11.34 -19.74
N THR A 10 -16.63 11.83 -20.60
CA THR A 10 -16.79 11.86 -22.06
C THR A 10 -15.54 11.32 -22.74
N ASN A 11 -15.56 11.29 -24.08
CA ASN A 11 -14.39 10.89 -24.85
C ASN A 11 -13.40 12.06 -24.95
N ILE A 12 -12.18 11.84 -24.47
CA ILE A 12 -11.05 12.77 -24.63
C ILE A 12 -9.96 12.07 -25.41
N SER A 13 -9.44 12.76 -26.43
CA SER A 13 -8.28 12.31 -27.21
C SER A 13 -7.23 13.40 -27.27
N CYS A 14 -5.97 13.04 -27.03
CA CYS A 14 -4.85 13.96 -27.09
C CYS A 14 -3.56 13.21 -27.49
N LYS A 15 -2.50 13.97 -27.82
CA LYS A 15 -1.22 13.37 -28.17
C LYS A 15 -0.49 12.85 -26.95
N ASP A 16 -0.30 13.69 -25.96
CA ASP A 16 0.48 13.38 -24.76
C ASP A 16 -0.26 13.86 -23.51
N ILE A 17 -0.19 13.06 -22.45
CA ILE A 17 -0.75 13.39 -21.14
C ILE A 17 0.39 13.43 -20.13
N PHE A 18 0.45 14.50 -19.34
CA PHE A 18 1.38 14.66 -18.23
C PHE A 18 0.59 14.93 -16.96
N ILE A 19 0.70 14.04 -15.98
CA ILE A 19 0.09 14.19 -14.66
C ILE A 19 1.18 14.64 -13.70
N GLY A 20 1.18 15.92 -13.33
CA GLY A 20 2.20 16.53 -12.47
C GLY A 20 1.81 16.54 -10.98
N ASN A 21 0.78 17.31 -10.65
CA ASN A 21 0.26 17.45 -9.29
C ASN A 21 -1.27 17.40 -9.34
N GLY A 22 -1.84 16.22 -9.51
CA GLY A 22 -3.28 16.15 -9.62
C GLY A 22 -3.84 14.74 -9.79
N ASN A 23 -5.14 14.64 -9.69
CA ASN A 23 -5.85 13.39 -9.80
C ASN A 23 -6.69 13.38 -11.07
N ILE A 24 -6.56 12.33 -11.84
CA ILE A 24 -7.47 12.04 -12.96
C ILE A 24 -8.36 10.88 -12.53
N HIS A 25 -9.66 11.08 -12.62
CA HIS A 25 -10.66 10.04 -12.44
C HIS A 25 -11.47 9.87 -13.72
N ILE A 26 -11.35 8.73 -14.37
CA ILE A 26 -12.14 8.38 -15.54
C ILE A 26 -13.38 7.63 -15.07
N LEU A 27 -14.53 8.27 -15.26
CA LEU A 27 -15.83 7.73 -14.86
C LEU A 27 -16.28 6.61 -15.82
N PRO A 28 -17.28 5.79 -15.48
CA PRO A 28 -17.67 4.63 -16.29
C PRO A 28 -17.99 4.92 -17.75
N THR A 29 -18.52 6.12 -18.05
CA THR A 29 -18.83 6.57 -19.42
C THR A 29 -17.66 7.29 -20.11
N GLY A 30 -16.57 7.56 -19.36
CA GLY A 30 -15.42 8.28 -19.86
C GLY A 30 -14.48 7.37 -20.66
N ASN A 31 -13.84 7.96 -21.66
CA ASN A 31 -12.79 7.33 -22.44
C ASN A 31 -11.64 8.32 -22.62
N LEU A 32 -10.44 7.92 -22.21
CA LEU A 32 -9.23 8.69 -22.37
C LEU A 32 -8.31 7.99 -23.37
N SER A 33 -8.00 8.63 -24.47
CA SER A 33 -7.07 8.11 -25.49
C SER A 33 -5.89 9.05 -25.66
N ALA A 34 -4.66 8.51 -25.63
CA ALA A 34 -3.46 9.26 -25.89
C ALA A 34 -2.36 8.40 -26.52
N ASN A 35 -1.35 9.07 -27.14
CA ASN A 35 -0.15 8.35 -27.58
C ASN A 35 0.72 8.00 -26.36
N ASN A 36 1.04 8.99 -25.53
CA ASN A 36 1.90 8.77 -24.37
C ASN A 36 1.25 9.30 -23.08
N LEU A 37 1.58 8.64 -21.98
CA LEU A 37 1.18 9.04 -20.63
C LEU A 37 2.43 9.13 -19.75
N THR A 38 2.65 10.28 -19.12
CA THR A 38 3.71 10.45 -18.13
C THR A 38 3.08 10.80 -16.79
N ILE A 39 3.44 10.06 -15.76
CA ILE A 39 3.00 10.24 -14.38
C ILE A 39 4.22 10.62 -13.55
N TYR A 40 4.12 11.74 -12.83
CA TYR A 40 5.11 12.21 -11.87
C TYR A 40 4.60 11.94 -10.46
N PRO A 41 4.73 10.73 -9.91
CA PRO A 41 4.40 10.50 -8.53
C PRO A 41 5.39 11.27 -7.69
N ASN A 42 4.88 12.07 -6.80
CA ASN A 42 5.71 12.88 -5.94
C ASN A 42 6.56 12.05 -4.97
N ASP A 43 7.50 12.69 -4.32
CA ASP A 43 8.51 12.21 -3.36
C ASP A 43 7.99 11.39 -2.16
N GLY A 44 6.75 10.94 -2.23
CA GLY A 44 6.13 10.12 -1.19
C GLY A 44 5.48 10.90 -0.07
N THR A 45 5.41 12.22 -0.17
CA THR A 45 4.57 13.01 0.72
C THR A 45 3.12 12.94 0.26
N LEU A 46 2.21 12.72 1.21
CA LEU A 46 0.76 12.55 1.01
C LEU A 46 0.06 13.67 0.24
N ALA A 47 0.64 14.86 0.24
CA ALA A 47 -0.01 16.06 -0.26
C ALA A 47 0.05 16.23 -1.79
N SER A 48 0.79 15.40 -2.49
CA SER A 48 1.17 15.67 -3.87
C SER A 48 1.30 14.44 -4.77
N SER A 49 0.64 13.33 -4.45
CA SER A 49 0.66 12.14 -5.30
C SER A 49 -0.22 12.33 -6.51
N SER A 50 0.39 12.33 -7.70
CA SER A 50 -0.36 12.22 -8.95
C SER A 50 -1.03 10.86 -9.04
N THR A 51 -2.33 10.84 -9.23
CA THR A 51 -3.08 9.59 -9.33
C THR A 51 -3.88 9.51 -10.62
N LEU A 52 -4.01 8.30 -11.13
CA LEU A 52 -4.90 7.99 -12.24
C LEU A 52 -5.80 6.82 -11.83
N ARG A 53 -7.09 7.10 -11.69
CA ARG A 53 -8.14 6.10 -11.43
C ARG A 53 -9.03 5.96 -12.63
N SER A 54 -9.48 4.75 -12.91
CA SER A 54 -10.39 4.52 -14.00
C SER A 54 -11.47 3.50 -13.66
N SER A 55 -12.72 3.91 -13.82
CA SER A 55 -13.86 3.01 -13.98
C SER A 55 -14.31 2.93 -15.45
N GLY A 56 -13.74 3.78 -16.30
CA GLY A 56 -13.99 3.86 -17.74
C GLY A 56 -12.87 3.21 -18.56
N THR A 57 -12.61 3.74 -19.73
CA THR A 57 -11.61 3.21 -20.67
C THR A 57 -10.39 4.10 -20.77
N ILE A 58 -9.20 3.51 -20.76
CA ILE A 58 -7.92 4.20 -21.04
C ILE A 58 -7.24 3.48 -22.19
N ASN A 59 -6.90 4.24 -23.24
CA ASN A 59 -6.18 3.74 -24.40
C ASN A 59 -4.89 4.54 -24.59
N ILE A 60 -3.75 3.95 -24.30
CA ILE A 60 -2.42 4.54 -24.56
C ILE A 60 -1.76 3.74 -25.66
N SER A 61 -1.55 4.36 -26.81
CA SER A 61 -0.99 3.69 -27.99
C SER A 61 0.54 3.64 -28.04
N GLY A 62 1.20 4.50 -27.27
CA GLY A 62 2.65 4.58 -27.16
C GLY A 62 3.18 4.15 -25.81
N LYS A 63 3.98 4.98 -25.16
CA LYS A 63 4.64 4.65 -23.89
C LYS A 63 3.88 5.20 -22.70
N ILE A 64 3.95 4.46 -21.58
CA ILE A 64 3.65 4.97 -20.25
C ILE A 64 4.96 5.14 -19.51
N THR A 65 5.19 6.33 -19.00
CA THR A 65 6.40 6.68 -18.25
C THR A 65 6.01 7.09 -16.83
N ILE A 66 6.71 6.54 -15.85
CA ILE A 66 6.63 6.93 -14.45
C ILE A 66 7.97 7.56 -14.09
N GLU A 67 7.96 8.80 -13.63
CA GLU A 67 9.15 9.46 -13.09
C GLU A 67 9.06 9.45 -11.56
N ARG A 68 10.01 8.83 -10.90
CA ARG A 68 10.05 8.75 -9.43
C ARG A 68 11.23 9.55 -8.89
N THR A 69 10.94 10.41 -7.92
CA THR A 69 11.94 11.10 -7.11
C THR A 69 12.10 10.37 -5.77
N PHE A 70 13.33 10.10 -5.39
CA PHE A 70 13.67 9.45 -4.12
C PHE A 70 14.13 10.53 -3.13
N ALA A 71 13.66 10.45 -1.88
CA ALA A 71 13.94 11.50 -0.88
C ALA A 71 15.43 11.60 -0.54
N GLN A 72 16.16 10.50 -0.59
CA GLN A 72 17.60 10.44 -0.28
C GLN A 72 18.31 9.46 -1.21
N LYS A 73 19.48 9.87 -1.71
CA LYS A 73 20.42 8.98 -2.39
C LYS A 73 21.10 8.04 -1.39
N GLY A 74 21.58 6.88 -1.82
CA GLY A 74 22.22 5.89 -0.97
C GLY A 74 21.29 5.17 0.00
N LYS A 75 19.97 5.28 -0.19
CA LYS A 75 18.95 4.60 0.61
C LYS A 75 18.07 3.72 -0.26
N TRP A 76 17.58 2.64 0.34
CA TRP A 76 16.67 1.72 -0.31
C TRP A 76 15.21 2.16 -0.18
N TYR A 77 14.42 1.88 -1.21
CA TYR A 77 12.99 2.18 -1.26
C TYR A 77 12.23 1.00 -1.84
N PHE A 78 11.05 0.76 -1.32
CA PHE A 78 10.11 -0.17 -1.93
C PHE A 78 9.53 0.44 -3.20
N ILE A 79 9.53 -0.34 -4.29
CA ILE A 79 9.02 0.10 -5.59
C ILE A 79 8.29 -1.04 -6.30
N SER A 80 7.31 -0.67 -7.12
CA SER A 80 6.62 -1.57 -8.03
C SER A 80 6.13 -0.82 -9.25
N PHE A 81 5.78 -1.56 -10.31
CA PHE A 81 5.25 -0.99 -11.53
C PHE A 81 4.03 -1.78 -12.01
N PRO A 82 3.03 -1.11 -12.63
CA PRO A 82 1.87 -1.76 -13.24
C PRO A 82 2.17 -2.38 -14.61
N PHE A 83 3.43 -2.36 -15.05
CA PHE A 83 3.92 -2.92 -16.31
C PHE A 83 5.35 -3.45 -16.14
N ASP A 84 5.79 -4.30 -17.07
CA ASP A 84 7.17 -4.76 -17.13
C ASP A 84 8.10 -3.63 -17.55
N VAL A 85 9.19 -3.42 -16.79
CA VAL A 85 10.22 -2.44 -17.13
C VAL A 85 11.50 -3.17 -17.56
N PHE A 86 11.87 -2.97 -18.81
CA PHE A 86 13.10 -3.50 -19.39
C PHE A 86 14.22 -2.48 -19.31
N ALA A 87 15.47 -2.90 -19.52
CA ALA A 87 16.61 -1.99 -19.52
C ALA A 87 16.41 -0.78 -20.45
N SER A 88 15.87 -0.99 -21.64
CA SER A 88 15.57 0.08 -22.61
C SER A 88 14.46 1.05 -22.18
N GLY A 89 13.71 0.72 -21.14
CA GLY A 89 12.66 1.56 -20.55
C GLY A 89 13.15 2.40 -19.37
N ILE A 90 14.38 2.24 -18.93
CA ILE A 90 14.94 3.02 -17.83
C ILE A 90 15.66 4.25 -18.39
N ASP A 91 15.76 5.27 -17.56
CA ASP A 91 16.44 6.52 -17.85
C ASP A 91 17.86 6.25 -18.42
N PRO A 92 18.17 6.71 -19.64
CA PRO A 92 19.44 6.38 -20.32
C PRO A 92 20.67 6.97 -19.62
N ASP A 93 20.50 7.97 -18.75
CA ASP A 93 21.60 8.58 -18.00
C ASP A 93 22.01 7.73 -16.79
N PHE A 94 21.24 6.68 -16.45
CA PHE A 94 21.50 5.79 -15.33
C PHE A 94 21.83 4.38 -15.79
N GLN A 95 22.71 3.73 -15.02
CA GLN A 95 23.11 2.34 -15.25
C GLN A 95 22.69 1.46 -14.06
N LEU A 96 22.27 0.24 -14.35
CA LEU A 96 22.09 -0.77 -13.32
C LEU A 96 23.45 -1.18 -12.77
N GLY A 97 23.68 -0.97 -11.49
CA GLY A 97 24.85 -1.43 -10.77
C GLY A 97 24.66 -2.83 -10.18
N ASP A 98 25.74 -3.49 -9.87
CA ASP A 98 25.76 -4.61 -8.94
C ASP A 98 26.30 -4.12 -7.58
N ASP A 99 25.93 -4.80 -6.48
CA ASP A 99 26.33 -4.40 -5.13
C ASP A 99 27.79 -4.66 -4.79
N LYS A 100 28.57 -5.11 -5.76
CA LYS A 100 29.97 -5.58 -5.59
C LYS A 100 30.99 -4.60 -6.14
N SER A 101 30.55 -3.62 -6.92
CA SER A 101 31.45 -2.64 -7.51
C SER A 101 31.31 -1.31 -6.76
N ASP A 102 32.43 -0.76 -6.28
CA ASP A 102 32.50 0.64 -5.82
C ASP A 102 32.36 1.58 -7.03
N THR A 103 31.21 1.56 -7.65
CA THR A 103 30.87 2.44 -8.77
C THR A 103 30.38 3.77 -8.21
N ASN A 104 31.04 4.85 -8.63
CA ASN A 104 30.56 6.21 -8.38
C ASN A 104 29.89 6.72 -9.66
N GLY A 105 28.80 7.47 -9.50
CA GLY A 105 28.12 8.10 -10.61
C GLY A 105 26.62 7.77 -10.68
N ASN A 106 26.07 7.87 -11.87
CA ASN A 106 24.63 7.67 -12.09
C ASN A 106 24.28 6.17 -12.15
N TYR A 107 24.35 5.51 -11.00
CA TYR A 107 23.96 4.11 -10.84
C TYR A 107 22.69 4.00 -10.00
N PHE A 108 21.93 2.95 -10.27
CA PHE A 108 20.86 2.47 -9.40
C PHE A 108 21.01 0.97 -9.17
N TYR A 109 20.57 0.51 -8.02
CA TYR A 109 20.67 -0.88 -7.59
C TYR A 109 19.28 -1.43 -7.35
N VAL A 110 19.06 -2.70 -7.68
CA VAL A 110 17.75 -3.36 -7.53
C VAL A 110 17.92 -4.70 -6.83
N GLN A 111 17.05 -4.95 -5.86
CA GLN A 111 16.95 -6.25 -5.21
C GLN A 111 15.53 -6.79 -5.31
N THR A 112 15.42 -8.09 -5.48
CA THR A 112 14.15 -8.83 -5.42
C THR A 112 14.11 -9.68 -4.16
N TYR A 113 12.91 -9.87 -3.62
CA TYR A 113 12.70 -10.74 -2.47
C TYR A 113 12.52 -12.19 -2.92
N ASN A 114 13.26 -13.11 -2.27
CA ASN A 114 13.18 -14.54 -2.51
C ASN A 114 12.51 -15.26 -1.32
N GLY A 115 11.20 -15.44 -1.40
CA GLY A 115 10.42 -16.14 -0.36
C GLY A 115 10.72 -17.64 -0.29
N GLU A 116 11.16 -18.26 -1.38
CA GLU A 116 11.59 -19.67 -1.39
C GLU A 116 12.90 -19.84 -0.61
N LYS A 117 13.87 -18.95 -0.82
CA LYS A 117 15.11 -18.93 -0.04
C LYS A 117 14.82 -18.78 1.45
N ARG A 118 13.89 -17.89 1.83
CA ARG A 118 13.42 -17.74 3.21
C ARG A 118 12.84 -19.05 3.77
N ALA A 119 11.95 -19.69 3.01
CA ALA A 119 11.34 -20.95 3.42
C ALA A 119 12.40 -22.05 3.62
N ASN A 120 13.38 -22.15 2.73
CA ASN A 120 14.42 -23.17 2.78
C ASN A 120 15.47 -22.88 3.88
N SER A 121 15.87 -21.65 4.07
CA SER A 121 16.84 -21.24 5.09
C SER A 121 16.23 -21.19 6.50
N GLN A 122 14.91 -21.15 6.60
CA GLN A 122 14.16 -20.96 7.84
C GLN A 122 14.64 -19.72 8.62
N SER A 123 15.08 -18.71 7.90
CA SER A 123 15.60 -17.46 8.44
C SER A 123 14.79 -16.26 7.91
N PRO A 124 14.44 -15.29 8.78
CA PRO A 124 13.79 -14.05 8.37
C PRO A 124 14.78 -13.00 7.86
N SER A 125 15.98 -13.36 7.51
CA SER A 125 17.03 -12.44 7.05
C SER A 125 17.81 -13.00 5.88
N ASN A 126 18.44 -12.10 5.12
CA ASN A 126 19.30 -12.42 3.98
C ASN A 126 18.59 -13.09 2.78
N ASN A 127 17.29 -12.83 2.61
CA ASN A 127 16.51 -13.37 1.49
C ASN A 127 16.34 -12.38 0.33
N TRP A 128 17.04 -11.28 0.38
CA TRP A 128 17.13 -10.33 -0.72
C TRP A 128 18.20 -10.79 -1.73
N GLU A 129 17.89 -10.64 -3.01
CA GLU A 129 18.76 -11.02 -4.11
C GLU A 129 18.95 -9.84 -5.07
N VAL A 130 20.19 -9.53 -5.36
CA VAL A 130 20.56 -8.48 -6.31
C VAL A 130 20.11 -8.89 -7.71
N ILE A 131 19.50 -7.97 -8.42
CA ILE A 131 19.28 -8.11 -9.86
C ILE A 131 20.62 -7.82 -10.54
N PRO A 132 21.25 -8.81 -11.18
CA PRO A 132 22.59 -8.65 -11.71
C PRO A 132 22.59 -7.73 -12.94
N GLN A 133 23.66 -6.97 -13.11
CA GLN A 133 23.83 -6.07 -14.26
C GLN A 133 23.66 -6.80 -15.61
N THR A 134 24.04 -8.08 -15.67
CA THR A 134 23.91 -8.90 -16.90
C THR A 134 22.49 -9.03 -17.42
N ILE A 135 21.47 -8.73 -16.60
CA ILE A 135 20.05 -8.76 -17.03
C ILE A 135 19.78 -7.79 -18.18
N ILE A 136 20.56 -6.70 -18.31
CA ILE A 136 20.39 -5.70 -19.38
C ILE A 136 20.62 -6.29 -20.78
N ASN A 137 21.39 -7.36 -20.87
CA ASN A 137 21.71 -8.07 -22.11
C ASN A 137 20.70 -9.18 -22.42
N THR A 138 19.65 -9.30 -21.65
CA THR A 138 18.61 -10.32 -21.80
C THR A 138 17.29 -9.70 -22.29
N SER A 139 16.37 -10.55 -22.70
CA SER A 139 14.99 -10.15 -22.98
C SER A 139 14.10 -10.11 -21.73
N GLN A 140 14.68 -10.28 -20.54
CA GLN A 140 13.94 -10.27 -19.28
C GLN A 140 13.75 -8.85 -18.76
N PRO A 141 12.58 -8.53 -18.14
CA PRO A 141 12.41 -7.25 -17.49
C PRO A 141 13.21 -7.18 -16.19
N ILE A 142 13.76 -6.00 -15.90
CA ILE A 142 14.38 -5.68 -14.60
C ILE A 142 13.31 -5.67 -13.52
N PHE A 143 12.16 -5.05 -13.81
CA PHE A 143 11.01 -5.05 -12.94
C PHE A 143 9.82 -5.74 -13.62
N LYS A 144 9.32 -6.80 -13.02
CA LYS A 144 8.11 -7.49 -13.48
C LYS A 144 6.86 -6.78 -12.97
N LYS A 145 5.85 -6.72 -13.82
CA LYS A 145 4.52 -6.18 -13.49
C LYS A 145 4.00 -6.72 -12.14
N ASN A 146 3.50 -5.81 -11.31
CA ASN A 146 2.80 -6.11 -10.04
C ASN A 146 3.65 -6.85 -8.99
N LYS A 147 4.96 -6.97 -9.21
CA LYS A 147 5.92 -7.50 -8.24
C LYS A 147 6.63 -6.35 -7.52
N GLY A 148 6.92 -6.54 -6.24
CA GLY A 148 7.66 -5.59 -5.44
C GLY A 148 9.18 -5.80 -5.54
N TYR A 149 9.92 -4.70 -5.38
CA TYR A 149 11.38 -4.66 -5.39
C TYR A 149 11.90 -3.64 -4.38
N LEU A 150 13.17 -3.74 -4.06
CA LEU A 150 13.94 -2.65 -3.50
C LEU A 150 14.75 -1.99 -4.59
N ILE A 151 14.84 -0.65 -4.53
CA ILE A 151 15.69 0.16 -5.38
C ILE A 151 16.48 1.16 -4.53
N ALA A 152 17.72 1.42 -4.91
CA ALA A 152 18.52 2.50 -4.37
C ALA A 152 19.19 3.25 -5.52
N ILE A 153 19.30 4.58 -5.39
CA ILE A 153 20.18 5.39 -6.25
C ILE A 153 21.52 5.55 -5.54
N ASP A 154 22.60 5.47 -6.28
CA ASP A 154 23.93 5.66 -5.75
C ASP A 154 24.05 6.99 -5.02
N ALA A 155 24.78 7.02 -3.90
CA ALA A 155 24.96 8.22 -3.09
C ALA A 155 25.68 9.34 -3.86
N SER A 156 26.53 9.01 -4.83
CA SER A 156 27.29 9.92 -5.66
C SER A 156 26.57 10.36 -6.94
N ALA A 157 25.39 9.83 -7.25
CA ALA A 157 24.64 10.16 -8.46
C ALA A 157 24.32 11.67 -8.52
N ASP A 158 24.27 12.23 -9.73
CA ASP A 158 24.01 13.67 -9.95
C ASP A 158 22.61 14.08 -9.52
N ARG A 159 21.64 13.18 -9.66
CA ARG A 159 20.23 13.44 -9.33
C ARG A 159 19.58 12.25 -8.62
N GLN A 160 18.40 12.47 -8.06
CA GLN A 160 17.66 11.48 -7.28
C GLN A 160 16.30 11.13 -7.89
N ASN A 161 16.11 11.42 -9.17
CA ASN A 161 14.91 11.03 -9.91
C ASN A 161 15.26 10.11 -11.07
N LEU A 162 14.43 9.09 -11.27
CA LEU A 162 14.55 8.15 -12.38
C LEU A 162 13.22 8.05 -13.13
N ARG A 163 13.34 7.81 -14.44
CA ARG A 163 12.23 7.49 -15.32
C ARG A 163 12.20 6.00 -15.65
N PHE A 164 11.00 5.46 -15.63
CA PHE A 164 10.72 4.07 -15.97
C PHE A 164 9.60 4.03 -16.99
N SER A 165 9.85 3.42 -18.13
CA SER A 165 8.88 3.37 -19.22
C SER A 165 8.52 1.95 -19.59
N SER A 166 7.25 1.75 -19.96
CA SER A 166 6.80 0.52 -20.61
C SER A 166 7.36 0.42 -22.04
N LYS A 167 7.35 -0.79 -22.61
CA LYS A 167 7.47 -0.94 -24.07
C LYS A 167 6.20 -0.36 -24.74
N ALA A 168 6.38 0.28 -25.89
CA ALA A 168 5.24 0.64 -26.73
C ALA A 168 4.51 -0.64 -27.15
N LYS A 169 3.18 -0.65 -27.06
CA LYS A 169 2.27 -1.74 -27.44
C LYS A 169 2.23 -2.99 -26.55
N ASP A 170 3.07 -3.13 -25.53
CA ASP A 170 3.03 -4.28 -24.61
C ASP A 170 1.98 -4.11 -23.49
N ILE A 171 1.02 -3.20 -23.72
CA ILE A 171 0.14 -2.84 -22.64
C ILE A 171 -1.30 -3.21 -22.97
N PRO A 172 -1.87 -4.09 -22.15
CA PRO A 172 -2.92 -3.57 -21.33
C PRO A 172 -2.36 -3.36 -19.93
N ILE A 173 -2.02 -2.12 -19.56
CA ILE A 173 -2.06 -1.77 -18.16
C ILE A 173 -3.52 -1.98 -17.79
N ASP A 174 -3.75 -2.96 -16.96
CA ASP A 174 -5.04 -3.14 -16.36
C ASP A 174 -5.19 -2.07 -15.28
N PHE A 175 -5.60 -0.88 -15.71
CA PHE A 175 -5.98 0.20 -14.79
C PHE A 175 -7.25 -0.14 -14.00
N GLY A 176 -7.63 -1.41 -14.00
CA GLY A 176 -8.86 -1.88 -13.40
C GLY A 176 -10.06 -1.74 -14.33
N LYS A 177 -9.92 -2.15 -15.59
CA LYS A 177 -11.07 -2.30 -16.49
C LYS A 177 -12.16 -3.09 -15.78
N ASN A 178 -13.36 -2.55 -15.70
CA ASN A 178 -14.45 -3.04 -14.88
C ASN A 178 -14.18 -2.98 -13.36
N GLY A 179 -13.24 -2.13 -12.90
CA GLY A 179 -12.96 -1.97 -11.48
C GLY A 179 -12.20 -3.11 -10.82
N GLN A 180 -11.56 -3.99 -11.57
CA GLN A 180 -10.78 -5.11 -11.00
C GLN A 180 -9.35 -5.14 -11.53
N ALA A 181 -8.40 -5.43 -10.63
CA ALA A 181 -7.03 -5.78 -10.96
C ALA A 181 -6.63 -7.04 -10.20
N SER A 182 -5.64 -7.76 -10.70
CA SER A 182 -5.14 -8.98 -10.07
C SER A 182 -3.64 -8.93 -9.86
N ILE A 183 -3.20 -9.27 -8.65
CA ILE A 183 -1.78 -9.38 -8.29
C ILE A 183 -1.49 -10.87 -8.10
N PRO A 184 -0.72 -11.51 -8.99
CA PRO A 184 -0.36 -12.90 -8.80
C PRO A 184 0.60 -13.05 -7.62
N VAL A 185 0.33 -14.01 -6.75
CA VAL A 185 1.17 -14.40 -5.61
C VAL A 185 1.64 -15.83 -5.86
N SER A 186 2.90 -15.97 -6.25
CA SER A 186 3.53 -17.26 -6.49
C SER A 186 4.43 -17.63 -5.33
N ILE A 187 4.13 -18.71 -4.65
CA ILE A 187 4.91 -19.20 -3.52
C ILE A 187 5.28 -20.67 -3.68
N ASN A 188 6.38 -21.05 -3.05
CA ASN A 188 6.76 -22.44 -2.88
C ASN A 188 6.74 -22.78 -1.38
N ASN A 189 5.82 -23.68 -0.99
CA ASN A 189 5.57 -24.06 0.41
C ASN A 189 6.32 -25.35 0.78
N GLN A 190 7.60 -25.45 0.49
CA GLN A 190 8.34 -26.68 0.76
C GLN A 190 8.95 -26.78 2.17
N SER A 191 8.93 -25.69 2.95
CA SER A 191 9.49 -25.72 4.30
C SER A 191 8.49 -26.28 5.31
N GLN A 192 9.00 -27.05 6.29
CA GLN A 192 8.22 -27.52 7.43
C GLN A 192 7.91 -26.41 8.45
N ASN A 193 8.68 -25.32 8.45
CA ASN A 193 8.45 -24.18 9.34
C ASN A 193 7.48 -23.16 8.72
N GLN A 194 6.24 -23.21 9.16
CA GLN A 194 5.17 -22.34 8.66
C GLN A 194 5.44 -20.84 8.84
N ASN A 195 6.29 -20.43 9.78
CA ASN A 195 6.60 -19.01 10.01
C ASN A 195 7.41 -18.40 8.87
N HIS A 196 8.16 -19.20 8.14
CA HIS A 196 9.00 -18.75 7.02
C HIS A 196 8.42 -19.03 5.65
N ASN A 197 7.31 -19.78 5.59
CA ASN A 197 6.64 -20.08 4.33
C ASN A 197 5.76 -18.94 3.84
N GLY A 198 5.58 -18.90 2.53
CA GLY A 198 4.52 -18.12 1.89
C GLY A 198 4.75 -16.62 1.80
N TRP A 199 5.91 -16.12 2.17
CA TRP A 199 6.23 -14.71 2.06
C TRP A 199 6.45 -14.30 0.61
N TYR A 200 5.73 -13.27 0.18
CA TYR A 200 5.81 -12.72 -1.16
C TYR A 200 5.74 -11.20 -1.15
N LEU A 201 6.59 -10.56 -1.93
CA LEU A 201 6.59 -9.10 -2.08
C LEU A 201 5.77 -8.72 -3.30
N CYS A 202 4.59 -8.19 -3.05
CA CYS A 202 3.64 -7.68 -4.03
C CYS A 202 3.93 -6.23 -4.39
N GLY A 203 3.44 -5.80 -5.55
CA GLY A 203 3.40 -4.40 -5.94
C GLY A 203 1.97 -3.88 -6.05
N ASN A 204 1.74 -2.61 -5.69
CA ASN A 204 0.48 -1.95 -5.99
C ASN A 204 0.30 -1.88 -7.52
N PRO A 205 -0.75 -2.52 -8.09
CA PRO A 205 -0.97 -2.59 -9.53
C PRO A 205 -1.58 -1.31 -10.09
N LEU A 206 -1.98 -0.37 -9.22
CA LEU A 206 -2.72 0.83 -9.61
C LEU A 206 -1.80 2.06 -9.60
N PRO A 207 -1.93 2.97 -10.56
CA PRO A 207 -1.33 4.29 -10.49
C PRO A 207 -2.15 5.22 -9.57
N ALA A 208 -2.63 4.68 -8.48
CA ALA A 208 -3.43 5.31 -7.45
C ALA A 208 -3.22 4.60 -6.11
N PRO A 209 -3.55 5.23 -4.96
CA PRO A 209 -3.57 4.54 -3.69
C PRO A 209 -4.48 3.31 -3.74
N LEU A 210 -3.97 2.18 -3.29
CA LEU A 210 -4.71 0.93 -3.13
C LEU A 210 -5.21 0.83 -1.69
N SER A 211 -6.52 1.03 -1.49
CA SER A 211 -7.13 0.83 -0.18
C SER A 211 -7.18 -0.65 0.18
N LEU A 212 -6.84 -1.00 1.42
CA LEU A 212 -6.94 -2.38 1.91
C LEU A 212 -8.39 -2.88 1.95
N SER A 213 -9.36 -1.98 2.02
CA SER A 213 -10.79 -2.31 1.87
C SER A 213 -11.18 -2.72 0.44
N GLN A 214 -10.33 -2.43 -0.54
CA GLN A 214 -10.50 -2.83 -1.94
C GLN A 214 -9.83 -4.17 -2.27
N ILE A 215 -9.13 -4.79 -1.32
CA ILE A 215 -8.53 -6.12 -1.49
C ILE A 215 -9.55 -7.16 -1.03
N GLU A 216 -9.88 -8.08 -1.93
CA GLU A 216 -10.78 -9.18 -1.60
C GLU A 216 -10.15 -10.11 -0.55
N SER A 217 -10.94 -10.46 0.46
CA SER A 217 -10.55 -11.45 1.43
C SER A 217 -10.30 -12.81 0.76
N ASN A 218 -9.17 -13.42 1.03
CA ASN A 218 -8.74 -14.67 0.42
C ASN A 218 -8.22 -15.64 1.48
N SER A 219 -8.84 -16.81 1.60
CA SER A 219 -8.46 -17.84 2.56
C SER A 219 -7.05 -18.42 2.34
N ALA A 220 -6.42 -18.12 1.21
CA ALA A 220 -5.03 -18.47 0.98
C ALA A 220 -4.04 -17.52 1.66
N LEU A 221 -4.48 -16.37 2.15
CA LEU A 221 -3.68 -15.39 2.87
C LEU A 221 -3.91 -15.49 4.37
N ASP A 222 -2.97 -14.97 5.15
CA ASP A 222 -3.10 -14.86 6.61
C ASP A 222 -3.98 -13.68 7.07
N GLY A 223 -4.56 -12.92 6.13
CA GLY A 223 -5.46 -11.80 6.38
C GLY A 223 -4.76 -10.45 6.59
N TYR A 224 -3.43 -10.39 6.42
CA TYR A 224 -2.65 -9.17 6.66
C TYR A 224 -1.85 -8.75 5.44
N ILE A 225 -1.62 -7.45 5.38
CA ILE A 225 -0.61 -6.79 4.55
C ILE A 225 0.49 -6.29 5.49
N TYR A 226 1.75 -6.51 5.13
CA TYR A 226 2.88 -6.08 5.97
C TYR A 226 3.63 -4.95 5.27
N ILE A 227 3.73 -3.82 5.95
CA ILE A 227 4.36 -2.59 5.45
C ILE A 227 5.52 -2.21 6.34
N TYR A 228 6.64 -1.84 5.75
CA TYR A 228 7.76 -1.24 6.48
C TYR A 228 7.47 0.24 6.75
N ASP A 229 7.48 0.63 8.02
CA ASP A 229 7.14 2.00 8.48
C ASP A 229 8.35 2.93 8.62
N GLY A 230 9.55 2.45 8.26
CA GLY A 230 10.83 3.14 8.43
C GLY A 230 11.67 2.57 9.58
N SER A 231 11.09 1.75 10.46
CA SER A 231 11.77 1.08 11.57
C SER A 231 11.54 -0.43 11.58
N THR A 232 10.33 -0.86 11.33
CA THR A 232 9.93 -2.27 11.38
C THR A 232 8.77 -2.54 10.41
N TYR A 233 8.42 -3.81 10.25
CA TYR A 233 7.25 -4.23 9.47
C TYR A 233 6.01 -4.29 10.35
N GLN A 234 4.99 -3.52 9.97
CA GLN A 234 3.70 -3.47 10.65
C GLN A 234 2.65 -4.27 9.89
N PRO A 235 1.89 -5.14 10.56
CA PRO A 235 0.76 -5.83 9.97
C PRO A 235 -0.49 -4.92 9.93
N TYR A 236 -1.14 -4.86 8.78
CA TYR A 236 -2.41 -4.16 8.57
C TYR A 236 -3.45 -5.14 8.07
N VAL A 237 -4.63 -5.12 8.66
CA VAL A 237 -5.72 -6.05 8.32
C VAL A 237 -6.25 -5.72 6.92
N ILE A 238 -6.41 -6.75 6.06
CA ILE A 238 -7.14 -6.62 4.79
C ILE A 238 -8.59 -6.24 5.11
N GLY A 239 -9.14 -5.27 4.38
CA GLY A 239 -10.47 -4.71 4.65
C GLY A 239 -10.47 -3.45 5.52
N SER A 240 -9.32 -3.04 6.07
CA SER A 240 -9.21 -1.81 6.87
C SER A 240 -9.14 -0.53 6.02
N ASP A 241 -9.27 0.64 6.69
CA ASP A 241 -9.28 1.97 6.06
C ASP A 241 -7.87 2.52 5.71
N PHE A 242 -6.87 1.66 5.60
CA PHE A 242 -5.54 2.05 5.17
C PHE A 242 -5.39 1.90 3.65
N ALA A 243 -4.45 2.65 3.07
CA ALA A 243 -4.15 2.53 1.66
C ALA A 243 -2.64 2.53 1.39
N ILE A 244 -2.23 1.71 0.44
CA ILE A 244 -0.87 1.57 -0.05
C ILE A 244 -0.66 2.63 -1.14
N PRO A 245 0.40 3.45 -1.08
CA PRO A 245 0.69 4.45 -2.12
C PRO A 245 0.85 3.83 -3.51
N PRO A 246 0.63 4.62 -4.59
CA PRO A 246 0.93 4.19 -5.94
C PRO A 246 2.41 3.79 -6.06
N PHE A 247 2.69 2.81 -6.91
CA PHE A 247 4.03 2.34 -7.24
C PHE A 247 4.87 1.86 -6.04
N SER A 248 4.21 1.50 -4.95
CA SER A 248 4.83 0.98 -3.75
C SER A 248 4.67 -0.53 -3.64
N ALA A 249 5.54 -1.17 -2.85
CA ALA A 249 5.48 -2.60 -2.60
C ALA A 249 5.11 -2.91 -1.15
N PHE A 250 4.57 -4.10 -0.95
CA PHE A 250 4.12 -4.60 0.34
C PHE A 250 4.25 -6.13 0.41
N PHE A 251 4.42 -6.66 1.61
CA PHE A 251 4.45 -8.10 1.80
C PHE A 251 3.07 -8.68 2.08
N VAL A 252 2.90 -9.90 1.60
CA VAL A 252 1.81 -10.80 2.01
C VAL A 252 2.39 -12.13 2.47
N LYS A 253 1.63 -12.86 3.26
CA LYS A 253 1.93 -14.23 3.61
C LYS A 253 0.78 -15.13 3.15
N ALA A 254 1.09 -16.11 2.30
CA ALA A 254 0.12 -17.01 1.72
C ALA A 254 0.48 -18.48 2.01
N ASN A 255 -0.52 -19.35 2.14
CA ASN A 255 -0.33 -20.78 2.37
C ASN A 255 -0.28 -21.59 1.07
N LYS A 256 -0.64 -20.99 -0.06
CA LYS A 256 -0.54 -21.55 -1.42
C LYS A 256 -0.47 -20.42 -2.45
N SER A 257 -0.01 -20.73 -3.65
CA SER A 257 -0.07 -19.78 -4.76
C SER A 257 -1.50 -19.34 -5.04
N THR A 258 -1.71 -18.05 -5.22
CA THR A 258 -3.02 -17.43 -5.36
C THR A 258 -2.93 -16.14 -6.16
N SER A 259 -4.02 -15.41 -6.27
CA SER A 259 -4.05 -14.03 -6.75
C SER A 259 -4.80 -13.18 -5.75
N LEU A 260 -4.28 -11.97 -5.50
CA LEU A 260 -5.03 -10.93 -4.81
C LEU A 260 -5.94 -10.25 -5.82
N SER A 261 -7.23 -10.36 -5.63
CA SER A 261 -8.20 -9.56 -6.38
C SER A 261 -8.31 -8.18 -5.74
N VAL A 262 -8.16 -7.15 -6.56
CA VAL A 262 -8.24 -5.74 -6.14
C VAL A 262 -9.39 -5.09 -6.87
N TYR A 263 -10.31 -4.48 -6.14
CA TYR A 263 -11.42 -3.76 -6.72
C TYR A 263 -11.11 -2.26 -6.77
N ASN A 264 -10.97 -1.70 -7.97
CA ASN A 264 -10.78 -0.27 -8.20
C ASN A 264 -12.15 0.44 -8.37
N THR A 265 -13.09 0.12 -7.51
CA THR A 265 -14.36 0.85 -7.40
C THR A 265 -14.08 2.22 -6.76
N SER A 266 -15.03 3.09 -6.64
CA SER A 266 -14.89 4.46 -6.14
C SER A 266 -13.86 4.63 -5.01
N GLU A 267 -13.20 5.77 -4.97
CA GLU A 267 -12.28 6.12 -3.88
C GLU A 267 -13.01 6.01 -2.53
N PRO A 268 -12.49 5.22 -1.57
CA PRO A 268 -13.07 5.22 -0.23
C PRO A 268 -12.99 6.64 0.33
N ALA A 269 -14.08 7.14 0.87
CA ALA A 269 -14.22 8.53 1.29
C ALA A 269 -13.19 8.98 2.35
N ASN A 270 -12.60 8.04 3.09
CA ASN A 270 -11.61 8.31 4.13
C ASN A 270 -10.66 7.11 4.27
N TYR A 271 -9.44 7.24 3.83
CA TYR A 271 -8.38 6.27 4.12
C TYR A 271 -7.13 6.98 4.68
N LYS A 272 -6.37 6.25 5.50
CA LYS A 272 -5.03 6.68 5.90
C LYS A 272 -4.02 6.09 4.93
N LEU A 273 -3.21 6.92 4.32
CA LEU A 273 -2.12 6.45 3.47
C LEU A 273 -1.00 5.86 4.33
N LEU A 274 -0.56 4.67 3.97
CA LEU A 274 0.56 4.01 4.61
C LEU A 274 1.87 4.62 4.11
N SER A 275 2.80 4.90 5.01
CA SER A 275 4.13 5.37 4.64
C SER A 275 4.97 4.20 4.15
N THR A 276 4.99 3.96 2.85
CA THR A 276 5.88 2.96 2.23
C THR A 276 7.12 3.58 1.59
N ASN A 277 7.25 4.91 1.68
CA ASN A 277 8.35 5.67 1.07
C ASN A 277 9.41 6.10 2.08
N ALA A 278 9.37 5.56 3.30
CA ALA A 278 10.46 5.77 4.23
C ALA A 278 11.75 5.15 3.66
N PRO A 279 12.87 5.91 3.62
CA PRO A 279 14.14 5.36 3.22
C PRO A 279 14.57 4.29 4.23
N ILE A 280 15.00 3.14 3.74
CA ILE A 280 15.55 2.09 4.58
C ILE A 280 17.08 2.08 4.46
N SER A 281 17.75 2.04 5.57
CA SER A 281 19.13 1.55 5.60
C SER A 281 19.02 0.05 5.35
N PHE A 282 19.83 -0.52 4.52
CA PHE A 282 19.79 -1.93 4.03
C PHE A 282 18.90 -2.83 4.90
N PRO A 283 17.92 -3.56 4.36
CA PRO A 283 16.94 -4.28 5.19
C PRO A 283 17.67 -5.41 5.94
N THR A 284 18.02 -5.12 7.19
CA THR A 284 18.62 -6.09 8.12
C THR A 284 17.56 -6.99 8.74
N SER A 285 16.30 -6.57 8.67
CA SER A 285 15.14 -7.32 9.15
C SER A 285 14.11 -7.50 8.04
N GLU A 286 13.38 -8.59 8.10
CA GLU A 286 12.29 -8.95 7.20
C GLU A 286 11.00 -9.08 8.00
N PRO A 287 9.81 -9.00 7.34
CA PRO A 287 8.56 -9.12 8.06
C PRO A 287 8.49 -10.47 8.78
N GLN A 288 8.08 -10.45 10.04
CA GLN A 288 7.76 -11.63 10.82
C GLN A 288 6.27 -11.86 10.76
N ALA A 289 5.87 -13.12 10.61
CA ALA A 289 4.48 -13.46 10.82
C ALA A 289 4.09 -13.03 12.23
N ARG A 290 2.92 -12.42 12.36
CA ARG A 290 2.35 -12.15 13.66
C ARG A 290 2.30 -13.48 14.42
N GLN A 291 2.96 -13.55 15.56
CA GLN A 291 2.84 -14.70 16.45
C GLN A 291 1.50 -14.57 17.17
N ASP A 292 0.46 -15.02 16.49
CA ASP A 292 -0.78 -15.27 17.18
C ASP A 292 -0.63 -16.60 17.91
N PRO A 293 -1.06 -16.70 19.16
CA PRO A 293 -1.21 -18.00 19.81
C PRO A 293 -2.07 -18.89 18.89
N PRO A 294 -1.84 -20.21 18.83
CA PRO A 294 -2.51 -21.10 17.91
C PRO A 294 -4.02 -20.85 17.97
N VAL A 295 -4.58 -20.45 16.85
CA VAL A 295 -5.99 -20.09 16.75
C VAL A 295 -6.81 -21.38 16.89
N SER A 296 -7.26 -21.66 18.08
CA SER A 296 -8.60 -22.20 18.25
C SER A 296 -9.55 -21.13 17.71
N ASN A 297 -10.58 -21.47 16.95
CA ASN A 297 -11.58 -20.62 16.31
C ASN A 297 -12.16 -19.46 17.18
N GLN A 298 -11.31 -18.68 17.81
CA GLN A 298 -11.63 -17.50 18.58
C GLN A 298 -11.19 -16.29 17.76
N ALA A 299 -12.17 -15.48 17.40
CA ALA A 299 -11.97 -14.10 16.96
C ALA A 299 -10.88 -13.47 17.82
N PHE A 300 -9.95 -12.72 17.21
CA PHE A 300 -8.92 -11.98 17.92
C PHE A 300 -9.54 -11.20 19.07
N SER A 301 -9.40 -11.66 20.28
CA SER A 301 -9.56 -10.82 21.44
C SER A 301 -8.18 -10.24 21.78
N PHE A 302 -7.88 -9.00 21.36
CA PHE A 302 -7.41 -8.08 22.38
C PHE A 302 -8.34 -8.28 23.57
N PRO A 303 -7.88 -8.19 24.84
CA PRO A 303 -8.83 -8.15 25.94
C PRO A 303 -9.89 -7.16 25.46
N GLU A 304 -11.06 -7.67 25.12
CA GLU A 304 -12.01 -6.95 24.25
C GLU A 304 -12.18 -5.58 24.83
N LEU A 305 -11.87 -4.54 24.02
CA LEU A 305 -12.34 -3.23 24.38
C LEU A 305 -13.84 -3.39 24.53
N SER A 306 -14.28 -3.45 25.73
CA SER A 306 -15.70 -3.53 26.08
C SER A 306 -16.12 -2.25 26.78
N TYR A 307 -17.36 -1.93 26.65
CA TYR A 307 -17.93 -0.83 27.40
C TYR A 307 -19.20 -1.30 28.13
N GLN A 308 -19.41 -0.72 29.28
CA GLN A 308 -20.66 -0.82 30.03
C GLN A 308 -21.18 0.60 30.29
N LEU A 309 -22.48 0.77 30.25
CA LEU A 309 -23.12 2.04 30.50
C LEU A 309 -24.16 1.84 31.59
N GLU A 310 -23.87 2.37 32.77
CA GLU A 310 -24.75 2.24 33.95
C GLU A 310 -24.93 3.60 34.62
N ASN A 311 -26.15 3.95 34.97
CA ASN A 311 -26.46 5.18 35.70
C ASN A 311 -25.73 6.42 35.12
N LYS A 312 -25.77 6.59 33.79
CA LYS A 312 -25.09 7.67 33.07
C LYS A 312 -23.55 7.67 33.25
N THR A 313 -22.96 6.58 33.61
CA THR A 313 -21.53 6.41 33.71
C THR A 313 -21.07 5.38 32.67
N LEU A 314 -20.14 5.79 31.83
CA LEU A 314 -19.52 4.93 30.83
C LEU A 314 -18.23 4.33 31.41
N PHE A 315 -18.20 3.01 31.52
CA PHE A 315 -17.02 2.22 31.88
C PHE A 315 -16.43 1.68 30.58
N ILE A 316 -15.17 1.94 30.34
CA ILE A 316 -14.44 1.38 29.20
C ILE A 316 -13.38 0.45 29.75
N ASN A 317 -13.35 -0.79 29.29
CA ASN A 317 -12.38 -1.78 29.70
C ASN A 317 -11.35 -2.00 28.58
N ASN A 318 -10.08 -2.11 28.99
CA ASN A 318 -8.96 -2.46 28.11
C ASN A 318 -8.71 -1.47 26.96
N LEU A 319 -8.85 -0.15 27.21
CA LEU A 319 -8.47 0.86 26.22
C LEU A 319 -6.96 0.79 25.96
N PRO A 320 -6.51 0.47 24.72
CA PRO A 320 -5.11 0.11 24.46
C PRO A 320 -4.14 1.31 24.52
N SER A 321 -4.63 2.52 24.30
CA SER A 321 -3.83 3.76 24.32
C SER A 321 -4.72 4.95 24.63
N PRO A 322 -4.15 6.12 25.04
CA PRO A 322 -4.92 7.34 25.22
C PRO A 322 -5.74 7.71 24.00
N GLY A 323 -6.92 8.27 24.21
CA GLY A 323 -7.82 8.56 23.11
C GLY A 323 -8.91 9.58 23.43
N LYS A 324 -9.97 9.54 22.65
CA LYS A 324 -11.17 10.38 22.82
C LYS A 324 -12.43 9.53 22.75
N VAL A 325 -13.34 9.82 23.64
CA VAL A 325 -14.72 9.32 23.62
C VAL A 325 -15.61 10.42 23.06
N LYS A 326 -16.49 10.06 22.13
CA LYS A 326 -17.47 10.96 21.53
C LYS A 326 -18.85 10.32 21.59
N LEU A 327 -19.89 11.13 21.86
CA LEU A 327 -21.28 10.72 21.70
C LEU A 327 -21.94 11.65 20.67
N LEU A 328 -22.65 11.02 19.74
CA LEU A 328 -23.39 11.71 18.70
C LEU A 328 -24.87 11.34 18.84
N THR A 329 -25.74 12.26 18.43
CA THR A 329 -27.17 11.92 18.21
C THR A 329 -27.30 10.95 17.05
N PRO A 330 -28.45 10.26 16.85
CA PRO A 330 -28.70 9.45 15.67
C PRO A 330 -28.58 10.21 14.34
N ALA A 331 -28.76 11.55 14.38
CA ALA A 331 -28.57 12.45 13.24
C ALA A 331 -27.08 12.81 12.98
N GLY A 332 -26.13 12.25 13.74
CA GLY A 332 -24.70 12.49 13.57
C GLY A 332 -24.16 13.77 14.24
N ILE A 333 -24.98 14.47 15.05
CA ILE A 333 -24.55 15.69 15.74
C ILE A 333 -23.74 15.30 16.98
N LEU A 334 -22.53 15.84 17.11
CA LEU A 334 -21.67 15.64 18.28
C LEU A 334 -22.26 16.38 19.49
N VAL A 335 -22.54 15.64 20.57
CA VAL A 335 -23.14 16.19 21.81
C VAL A 335 -22.25 16.01 23.04
N PHE A 336 -21.21 15.18 22.95
CA PHE A 336 -20.25 14.97 24.04
C PHE A 336 -18.90 14.55 23.46
N THR A 337 -17.81 15.06 24.05
CA THR A 337 -16.45 14.59 23.74
C THR A 337 -15.56 14.74 24.98
N GLN A 338 -14.76 13.71 25.27
CA GLN A 338 -13.81 13.71 26.38
C GLN A 338 -12.55 12.92 26.02
N ALA A 339 -11.39 13.46 26.40
CA ALA A 339 -10.14 12.73 26.34
C ALA A 339 -10.05 11.66 27.45
N VAL A 340 -9.47 10.51 27.15
CA VAL A 340 -9.35 9.38 28.06
C VAL A 340 -7.92 8.82 28.03
N GLN A 341 -7.47 8.31 29.17
CA GLN A 341 -6.19 7.61 29.27
C GLN A 341 -6.36 6.13 28.91
N ALA A 342 -5.25 5.45 28.58
CA ALA A 342 -5.22 4.01 28.42
C ALA A 342 -5.67 3.26 29.70
N GLY A 343 -6.14 2.05 29.56
CA GLY A 343 -6.62 1.21 30.66
C GLY A 343 -8.13 1.15 30.79
N ASN A 344 -8.66 1.40 31.96
CA ASN A 344 -10.09 1.27 32.26
C ASN A 344 -10.70 2.63 32.67
N PRO A 345 -10.82 3.61 31.76
CA PRO A 345 -11.39 4.90 32.11
C PRO A 345 -12.88 4.81 32.45
N ILE A 346 -13.28 5.62 33.42
CA ILE A 346 -14.67 5.78 33.87
C ILE A 346 -15.10 7.21 33.61
N LEU A 347 -16.20 7.41 32.89
CA LEU A 347 -16.66 8.70 32.41
C LEU A 347 -18.11 8.97 32.80
N PRO A 348 -18.39 10.01 33.57
CA PRO A 348 -19.76 10.48 33.74
C PRO A 348 -20.25 11.12 32.44
N ILE A 349 -21.46 10.77 32.02
CA ILE A 349 -22.09 11.27 30.79
C ILE A 349 -23.24 12.22 31.16
N PRO A 350 -23.05 13.54 31.12
CA PRO A 350 -24.06 14.52 31.53
C PRO A 350 -25.06 14.79 30.40
N LEU A 351 -25.59 13.76 29.78
CA LEU A 351 -26.59 13.86 28.71
C LEU A 351 -27.96 13.35 29.17
N PRO A 352 -29.06 13.81 28.57
CA PRO A 352 -30.39 13.29 28.83
C PRO A 352 -30.52 11.83 28.39
N GLN A 353 -31.58 11.16 28.86
CA GLN A 353 -31.91 9.82 28.35
C GLN A 353 -32.15 9.86 26.84
N GLY A 354 -31.69 8.84 26.16
CA GLY A 354 -31.88 8.78 24.71
C GLY A 354 -30.97 7.78 24.03
N LEU A 355 -31.13 7.69 22.73
CA LEU A 355 -30.30 6.89 21.85
C LEU A 355 -29.12 7.74 21.35
N TYR A 356 -27.91 7.19 21.44
CA TYR A 356 -26.68 7.84 21.00
C TYR A 356 -25.80 6.86 20.22
N ILE A 357 -24.86 7.42 19.46
CA ILE A 357 -23.77 6.70 18.82
C ILE A 357 -22.53 7.00 19.63
N LEU A 358 -21.97 5.98 20.30
CA LEU A 358 -20.72 6.04 21.04
C LEU A 358 -19.56 5.77 20.07
N ILE A 359 -18.59 6.66 20.02
CA ILE A 359 -17.32 6.47 19.30
C ILE A 359 -16.19 6.52 20.31
N ILE A 360 -15.38 5.46 20.36
CA ILE A 360 -14.15 5.37 21.12
C ILE A 360 -13.01 5.40 20.11
N GLN A 361 -12.16 6.40 20.16
CA GLN A 361 -11.09 6.62 19.21
C GLN A 361 -9.76 6.85 19.93
N THR A 362 -8.75 6.04 19.62
CA THR A 362 -7.35 6.24 19.98
C THR A 362 -6.53 6.53 18.73
N GLU A 363 -5.23 6.67 18.85
CA GLU A 363 -4.33 6.83 17.70
C GLU A 363 -4.41 5.65 16.71
N HIS A 364 -4.58 4.43 17.23
CA HIS A 364 -4.54 3.19 16.43
C HIS A 364 -5.85 2.40 16.43
N TYR A 365 -6.89 2.90 17.10
CA TYR A 365 -8.14 2.16 17.26
C TYR A 365 -9.34 3.08 17.18
N ARG A 366 -10.39 2.65 16.48
CA ARG A 366 -11.71 3.31 16.46
C ARG A 366 -12.80 2.27 16.53
N ALA A 367 -13.66 2.38 17.52
CA ALA A 367 -14.88 1.59 17.65
C ALA A 367 -16.10 2.49 17.67
N GLN A 368 -17.19 1.99 17.13
CA GLN A 368 -18.47 2.67 17.11
C GLN A 368 -19.58 1.73 17.59
N TYR A 369 -20.38 2.21 18.53
CA TYR A 369 -21.44 1.44 19.15
C TYR A 369 -22.73 2.25 19.20
N LYS A 370 -23.85 1.56 19.13
CA LYS A 370 -25.16 2.12 19.46
C LYS A 370 -25.38 1.97 20.95
N CYS A 371 -25.59 3.05 21.68
CA CYS A 371 -25.81 3.01 23.13
C CYS A 371 -27.10 3.76 23.52
N VAL A 372 -27.72 3.30 24.58
CA VAL A 372 -28.95 3.92 25.16
C VAL A 372 -28.62 4.39 26.56
N LEU A 373 -28.72 5.70 26.79
CA LEU A 373 -28.68 6.27 28.14
C LEU A 373 -30.04 6.10 28.81
N THR A 374 -30.07 5.39 29.88
CA THR A 374 -31.25 5.23 30.77
C THR A 374 -31.12 6.12 32.00
N SER A 375 -32.18 6.22 32.78
CA SER A 375 -32.19 6.98 34.03
C SER A 375 -31.27 6.42 35.09
#